data_f10e9b0509102d81fc828b70f8a1fdbf
#
_entry.id   f10e9b0509102d81fc828b70f8a1fdbf
#
_cell.length_a   1.000
_cell.length_b   1.000
_cell.length_c   1.000
_cell.angle_alpha   90.00
_cell.angle_beta   90.00
_cell.angle_gamma   90.00
#
_symmetry.space_group_name_H-M   'P 1'
#
loop_
_entity.id
_entity.type
_entity.pdbx_description
1 polymer ?
#
loop_
_entity_poly.entity_id
_entity_poly.type
_entity_poly.pdbx_seq_one_letter_code
_entity_poly.pdbx_strand_id
1 'polypeptide(L)'
;MSKRVDADLDIRETENDLAKSSGLDRRELLKMGAAGLGIAALGACTPSTGEGSGKPRLQRTDLGPAPEQPFSSPPMDLVRIGFVGTGLQGTAHVRNLNRIEGCQITAVCDIVPEKAERAANMVEEAGFPRPSIYTNGERDFERLCAEEDLELVYNATPWEWHFPIMLSAMENGKHTATEGPAVYTIDDCWAMVEAAERYQKHCVLMENCNYGRMELLCFHLVKLGLLGEIVHAEGGYLHDLRGIKFEDRNEGLWRRAHSMQRNGNLYPSHGLGPVANCMDINRGDAFATLVSMSSPSRGLQNWARDNYPPDHPKRQETYVCGDVNYSLIQTALGRTILVGHDCNLPRPYSRINTVQ
;
A
#
# COMPACT_ATOMS: atom_id res chain seq x y z
N MET A 1 35.31 21.81 40.22
CA MET A 1 36.46 21.20 39.53
C MET A 1 35.93 19.98 38.74
N SER A 2 35.62 20.18 37.49
CA SER A 2 35.11 19.14 36.58
C SER A 2 36.28 18.62 35.74
N LYS A 3 36.53 17.32 35.80
CA LYS A 3 37.46 16.65 34.86
C LYS A 3 36.63 16.22 33.62
N ARG A 4 36.91 16.86 32.52
CA ARG A 4 36.54 16.34 31.18
C ARG A 4 37.41 15.10 30.94
N VAL A 5 36.76 14.01 30.49
CA VAL A 5 37.42 12.85 29.95
C VAL A 5 37.27 13.00 28.43
N ASP A 6 38.35 13.36 27.76
CA ASP A 6 38.46 13.31 26.30
C ASP A 6 38.65 11.83 25.89
N ALA A 7 37.65 11.29 25.21
CA ALA A 7 37.75 9.99 24.55
C ALA A 7 37.81 10.24 23.02
N ASP A 8 38.94 10.63 22.53
CA ASP A 8 39.29 10.50 21.11
C ASP A 8 39.58 9.02 20.82
N LEU A 9 38.60 8.29 20.35
CA LEU A 9 38.80 6.96 19.79
C LEU A 9 39.40 7.13 18.41
N ASP A 10 40.67 6.67 18.28
CA ASP A 10 41.45 6.70 17.04
C ASP A 10 40.87 5.69 16.03
N ILE A 11 39.97 6.18 15.17
CA ILE A 11 39.32 5.40 14.09
C ILE A 11 40.35 4.90 13.07
N ARG A 12 41.57 5.46 13.04
CA ARG A 12 42.61 5.11 12.07
C ARG A 12 43.38 3.81 12.41
N GLU A 13 43.40 3.38 13.67
CA GLU A 13 44.01 2.10 14.02
C GLU A 13 43.14 0.89 13.68
N THR A 14 41.82 0.98 13.73
CA THR A 14 40.92 -0.12 13.37
C THR A 14 40.83 -0.39 11.87
N GLU A 15 40.99 0.62 11.02
CA GLU A 15 41.05 0.44 9.56
C GLU A 15 42.37 -0.25 9.07
N ASN A 16 43.49 -0.04 9.76
CA ASN A 16 44.74 -0.66 9.41
C ASN A 16 44.86 -2.15 9.79
N ASP A 17 44.13 -2.60 10.81
CA ASP A 17 44.17 -4.01 11.23
C ASP A 17 43.24 -4.90 10.36
N LEU A 18 42.17 -4.38 9.81
CA LEU A 18 41.33 -5.07 8.83
C LEU A 18 42.01 -5.23 7.46
N ALA A 19 42.82 -4.27 7.04
CA ALA A 19 43.58 -4.35 5.80
C ALA A 19 44.74 -5.36 5.86
N LYS A 20 45.30 -5.61 7.04
CA LYS A 20 46.40 -6.58 7.23
C LYS A 20 45.95 -8.04 7.26
N SER A 21 44.66 -8.30 7.52
CA SER A 21 44.11 -9.65 7.60
C SER A 21 43.66 -10.23 6.27
N SER A 22 43.44 -9.41 5.23
CA SER A 22 42.88 -9.84 3.93
C SER A 22 43.92 -9.88 2.78
N GLY A 23 45.12 -9.30 2.96
CA GLY A 23 46.12 -9.26 1.90
C GLY A 23 45.75 -8.49 0.62
N LEU A 24 44.64 -7.75 0.65
CA LEU A 24 44.11 -6.96 -0.46
C LEU A 24 44.38 -5.47 -0.26
N ASP A 25 44.93 -4.82 -1.26
CA ASP A 25 45.12 -3.38 -1.29
C ASP A 25 43.78 -2.64 -1.57
N ARG A 26 43.69 -1.40 -1.09
CA ARG A 26 42.50 -0.54 -1.22
C ARG A 26 42.04 -0.33 -2.68
N ARG A 27 43.00 -0.39 -3.63
CA ARG A 27 42.76 -0.30 -5.07
C ARG A 27 42.12 -1.58 -5.64
N GLU A 28 42.49 -2.72 -5.10
CA GLU A 28 41.92 -4.01 -5.49
C GLU A 28 40.50 -4.19 -4.94
N LEU A 29 40.25 -3.72 -3.73
CA LEU A 29 38.88 -3.70 -3.16
C LEU A 29 37.93 -2.83 -3.98
N LEU A 30 38.37 -1.66 -4.45
CA LEU A 30 37.60 -0.78 -5.33
C LEU A 30 37.37 -1.36 -6.73
N LYS A 31 38.32 -2.13 -7.25
CA LYS A 31 38.16 -2.83 -8.53
C LYS A 31 37.18 -4.00 -8.43
N MET A 32 37.18 -4.73 -7.32
CA MET A 32 36.20 -5.79 -7.06
C MET A 32 34.78 -5.24 -6.86
N GLY A 33 34.66 -4.10 -6.21
CA GLY A 33 33.35 -3.40 -6.08
C GLY A 33 32.80 -2.93 -7.43
N ALA A 34 33.65 -2.42 -8.31
CA ALA A 34 33.24 -1.97 -9.65
C ALA A 34 32.97 -3.14 -10.62
N ALA A 35 33.65 -4.28 -10.48
CA ALA A 35 33.40 -5.48 -11.28
C ALA A 35 32.14 -6.24 -10.80
N GLY A 36 31.83 -6.21 -9.50
CA GLY A 36 30.60 -6.82 -8.94
C GLY A 36 29.31 -6.11 -9.34
N LEU A 37 29.34 -4.81 -9.57
CA LEU A 37 28.18 -4.02 -9.99
C LEU A 37 27.83 -4.19 -11.48
N GLY A 38 28.78 -4.64 -12.31
CA GLY A 38 28.56 -4.83 -13.74
C GLY A 38 27.91 -6.16 -14.14
N ILE A 39 27.92 -7.17 -13.28
CA ILE A 39 27.43 -8.53 -13.60
C ILE A 39 26.07 -8.82 -12.94
N ALA A 40 25.72 -8.11 -11.87
CA ALA A 40 24.41 -8.29 -11.19
C ALA A 40 23.24 -7.60 -11.91
N ALA A 41 23.49 -6.76 -12.91
CA ALA A 41 22.45 -6.02 -13.63
C ALA A 41 21.83 -6.77 -14.82
N LEU A 42 22.29 -7.96 -15.17
CA LEU A 42 21.80 -8.72 -16.33
C LEU A 42 21.14 -10.07 -15.99
N GLY A 43 20.87 -10.35 -14.73
CA GLY A 43 20.41 -11.69 -14.35
C GLY A 43 19.33 -11.76 -13.31
N ALA A 44 18.22 -11.04 -13.42
CA ALA A 44 17.02 -11.33 -12.63
C ALA A 44 15.76 -10.61 -13.13
N CYS A 45 15.39 -10.81 -14.39
CA CYS A 45 14.02 -10.66 -14.84
C CYS A 45 13.63 -11.92 -15.61
N THR A 46 13.58 -13.06 -14.94
CA THR A 46 12.77 -14.16 -15.43
C THR A 46 11.34 -13.91 -14.97
N PRO A 47 10.36 -13.81 -15.86
CA PRO A 47 8.96 -13.76 -15.45
C PRO A 47 8.65 -15.09 -14.73
N SER A 48 8.21 -15.03 -13.49
CA SER A 48 7.67 -16.20 -12.82
C SER A 48 6.38 -16.59 -13.54
N THR A 49 6.43 -17.69 -14.28
CA THR A 49 5.24 -18.36 -14.80
C THR A 49 4.53 -19.05 -13.64
N GLY A 50 3.84 -18.28 -12.80
CA GLY A 50 2.84 -18.78 -11.89
C GLY A 50 1.56 -19.02 -12.68
N GLU A 51 1.21 -20.27 -12.96
CA GLU A 51 -0.13 -20.66 -13.41
C GLU A 51 -1.14 -20.35 -12.30
N GLY A 52 -1.70 -19.15 -12.35
CA GLY A 52 -2.83 -18.71 -11.53
C GLY A 52 -4.09 -18.69 -12.39
N SER A 53 -5.14 -19.28 -11.88
CA SER A 53 -6.49 -19.49 -12.43
C SER A 53 -6.97 -18.39 -13.42
N GLY A 54 -7.11 -18.79 -14.66
CA GLY A 54 -7.36 -18.03 -15.85
C GLY A 54 -8.59 -17.14 -15.92
N LYS A 55 -8.40 -15.85 -15.67
CA LYS A 55 -9.04 -14.82 -16.51
C LYS A 55 -7.92 -14.15 -17.32
N PRO A 56 -8.18 -13.77 -18.59
CA PRO A 56 -7.18 -13.04 -19.37
C PRO A 56 -6.87 -11.72 -18.66
N ARG A 57 -5.61 -11.53 -18.27
CA ARG A 57 -5.12 -10.21 -17.85
C ARG A 57 -5.29 -9.28 -19.05
N LEU A 58 -5.85 -8.09 -18.81
CA LEU A 58 -5.86 -7.04 -19.81
C LEU A 58 -4.41 -6.77 -20.22
N GLN A 59 -4.09 -6.95 -21.50
CA GLN A 59 -2.80 -6.56 -22.04
C GLN A 59 -2.92 -5.15 -22.63
N ARG A 60 -1.87 -4.34 -22.49
CA ARG A 60 -1.85 -2.96 -23.01
C ARG A 60 -2.18 -2.86 -24.49
N THR A 61 -1.91 -3.91 -25.26
CA THR A 61 -2.28 -4.03 -26.68
C THR A 61 -3.78 -4.19 -26.93
N ASP A 62 -4.56 -4.54 -25.90
CA ASP A 62 -6.02 -4.73 -26.01
C ASP A 62 -6.79 -3.42 -25.80
N LEU A 63 -6.10 -2.36 -25.40
CA LEU A 63 -6.67 -1.04 -25.27
C LEU A 63 -6.62 -0.33 -26.62
N GLY A 64 -7.73 0.23 -27.03
CA GLY A 64 -7.73 1.20 -28.13
C GLY A 64 -6.84 2.41 -27.81
N PRO A 65 -6.74 3.38 -28.73
CA PRO A 65 -6.03 4.63 -28.45
C PRO A 65 -6.59 5.29 -27.18
N ALA A 66 -5.70 5.90 -26.37
CA ALA A 66 -6.13 6.66 -25.20
C ALA A 66 -7.15 7.74 -25.60
N PRO A 67 -8.17 8.01 -24.78
CA PRO A 67 -9.15 9.05 -25.09
C PRO A 67 -8.44 10.41 -25.23
N GLU A 68 -8.84 11.20 -26.20
CA GLU A 68 -8.26 12.53 -26.44
C GLU A 68 -8.46 13.51 -25.27
N GLN A 69 -9.45 13.25 -24.42
CA GLN A 69 -9.73 14.04 -23.23
C GLN A 69 -9.91 13.14 -22.00
N PRO A 70 -9.46 13.58 -20.80
CA PRO A 70 -9.76 12.87 -19.57
C PRO A 70 -11.28 12.81 -19.39
N PHE A 71 -11.79 11.62 -19.06
CA PHE A 71 -13.21 11.46 -18.78
C PHE A 71 -13.61 12.17 -17.51
N SER A 72 -14.85 12.62 -17.44
CA SER A 72 -15.48 13.19 -16.25
C SER A 72 -16.84 12.57 -16.04
N SER A 73 -17.26 12.42 -14.79
CA SER A 73 -18.62 12.06 -14.44
C SER A 73 -19.48 13.32 -14.34
N PRO A 74 -20.73 13.30 -14.81
CA PRO A 74 -21.65 14.38 -14.52
C PRO A 74 -21.89 14.48 -13.01
N PRO A 75 -22.28 15.67 -12.48
CA PRO A 75 -22.72 15.78 -11.10
C PRO A 75 -23.90 14.87 -10.81
N MET A 76 -23.93 14.26 -9.61
CA MET A 76 -24.95 13.35 -9.15
C MET A 76 -25.52 13.84 -7.81
N ASP A 77 -26.83 13.90 -7.68
CA ASP A 77 -27.48 14.27 -6.42
C ASP A 77 -27.43 13.11 -5.40
N LEU A 78 -27.39 11.87 -5.89
CA LEU A 78 -27.30 10.66 -5.09
C LEU A 78 -26.32 9.68 -5.73
N VAL A 79 -25.38 9.18 -4.93
CA VAL A 79 -24.45 8.10 -5.28
C VAL A 79 -24.88 6.82 -4.56
N ARG A 80 -25.41 5.85 -5.31
CA ARG A 80 -25.74 4.52 -4.78
C ARG A 80 -24.49 3.65 -4.75
N ILE A 81 -24.24 3.04 -3.61
CA ILE A 81 -23.00 2.36 -3.30
C ILE A 81 -23.24 0.88 -3.06
N GLY A 82 -22.54 0.02 -3.79
CA GLY A 82 -22.32 -1.37 -3.45
C GLY A 82 -21.08 -1.48 -2.57
N PHE A 83 -21.21 -1.99 -1.37
CA PHE A 83 -20.14 -2.07 -0.41
C PHE A 83 -19.63 -3.51 -0.27
N VAL A 84 -18.33 -3.74 -0.59
CA VAL A 84 -17.70 -5.07 -0.57
C VAL A 84 -16.64 -5.13 0.53
N GLY A 85 -16.78 -6.11 1.44
CA GLY A 85 -15.87 -6.31 2.56
C GLY A 85 -16.29 -5.52 3.81
N THR A 86 -17.17 -6.09 4.62
CA THR A 86 -17.71 -5.46 5.84
C THR A 86 -17.01 -5.91 7.12
N GLY A 87 -15.68 -6.14 7.02
CA GLY A 87 -14.79 -6.46 8.13
C GLY A 87 -14.58 -5.30 9.09
N LEU A 88 -13.39 -5.22 9.71
CA LEU A 88 -13.08 -4.18 10.70
C LEU A 88 -13.14 -2.78 10.08
N GLN A 89 -12.37 -2.53 9.02
CA GLN A 89 -12.34 -1.23 8.33
C GLN A 89 -13.64 -0.97 7.59
N GLY A 90 -14.18 -1.98 6.88
CA GLY A 90 -15.44 -1.82 6.17
C GLY A 90 -16.60 -1.40 7.09
N THR A 91 -16.70 -1.94 8.30
CA THR A 91 -17.69 -1.53 9.29
C THR A 91 -17.56 -0.03 9.66
N ALA A 92 -16.33 0.47 9.80
CA ALA A 92 -16.08 1.88 10.06
C ALA A 92 -16.49 2.76 8.86
N HIS A 93 -16.22 2.32 7.64
CA HIS A 93 -16.62 3.02 6.43
C HIS A 93 -18.13 3.05 6.22
N VAL A 94 -18.84 1.93 6.44
CA VAL A 94 -20.32 1.90 6.40
C VAL A 94 -20.89 2.94 7.36
N ARG A 95 -20.39 3.01 8.59
CA ARG A 95 -20.83 4.02 9.58
C ARG A 95 -20.57 5.46 9.10
N ASN A 96 -19.45 5.71 8.43
CA ASN A 96 -19.10 7.04 7.94
C ASN A 96 -19.94 7.41 6.72
N LEU A 97 -20.10 6.51 5.75
CA LEU A 97 -20.90 6.74 4.54
C LEU A 97 -22.38 7.04 4.88
N ASN A 98 -22.95 6.37 5.87
CA ASN A 98 -24.32 6.64 6.33
C ASN A 98 -24.53 8.05 6.92
N ARG A 99 -23.44 8.85 7.07
CA ARG A 99 -23.49 10.24 7.56
C ARG A 99 -23.19 11.27 6.48
N ILE A 100 -22.89 10.82 5.27
CA ILE A 100 -22.53 11.69 4.15
C ILE A 100 -23.80 11.92 3.33
N GLU A 101 -24.19 13.18 3.20
CA GLU A 101 -25.30 13.59 2.34
C GLU A 101 -25.01 13.23 0.88
N GLY A 102 -26.03 12.77 0.15
CA GLY A 102 -25.89 12.35 -1.24
C GLY A 102 -25.25 10.96 -1.42
N CYS A 103 -25.03 10.19 -0.34
CA CYS A 103 -24.56 8.81 -0.39
C CYS A 103 -25.61 7.84 0.17
N GLN A 104 -25.77 6.68 -0.49
CA GLN A 104 -26.63 5.62 0.01
C GLN A 104 -26.02 4.25 -0.30
N ILE A 105 -25.84 3.41 0.72
CA ILE A 105 -25.44 2.01 0.53
C ILE A 105 -26.69 1.22 0.17
N THR A 106 -26.76 0.66 -1.04
CA THR A 106 -27.91 -0.10 -1.55
C THR A 106 -27.60 -1.59 -1.69
N ALA A 107 -26.34 -1.99 -1.63
CA ALA A 107 -25.93 -3.40 -1.62
C ALA A 107 -24.71 -3.60 -0.74
N VAL A 108 -24.61 -4.77 -0.07
CA VAL A 108 -23.48 -5.19 0.74
C VAL A 108 -23.03 -6.59 0.37
N CYS A 109 -21.72 -6.83 0.35
CA CYS A 109 -21.13 -8.14 0.05
C CYS A 109 -20.03 -8.47 1.06
N ASP A 110 -20.10 -9.66 1.66
CA ASP A 110 -19.02 -10.24 2.48
C ASP A 110 -19.11 -11.77 2.41
N ILE A 111 -17.98 -12.44 2.49
CA ILE A 111 -17.92 -13.92 2.53
C ILE A 111 -18.48 -14.50 3.85
N VAL A 112 -18.61 -13.65 4.88
CA VAL A 112 -19.15 -14.01 6.20
C VAL A 112 -20.55 -13.41 6.31
N PRO A 113 -21.62 -14.23 6.25
CA PRO A 113 -23.00 -13.73 6.22
C PRO A 113 -23.33 -12.78 7.38
N GLU A 114 -22.86 -13.09 8.59
CA GLU A 114 -23.11 -12.30 9.79
C GLU A 114 -22.49 -10.89 9.71
N LYS A 115 -21.39 -10.72 8.97
CA LYS A 115 -20.78 -9.40 8.74
C LYS A 115 -21.59 -8.57 7.75
N ALA A 116 -22.04 -9.19 6.66
CA ALA A 116 -22.91 -8.53 5.69
C ALA A 116 -24.24 -8.12 6.33
N GLU A 117 -24.85 -9.03 7.10
CA GLU A 117 -26.10 -8.78 7.84
C GLU A 117 -25.94 -7.62 8.83
N ARG A 118 -24.86 -7.59 9.60
CA ARG A 118 -24.55 -6.46 10.50
C ARG A 118 -24.43 -5.15 9.75
N ALA A 119 -23.77 -5.13 8.59
CA ALA A 119 -23.66 -3.92 7.78
C ALA A 119 -25.01 -3.45 7.25
N ALA A 120 -25.85 -4.37 6.80
CA ALA A 120 -27.22 -4.07 6.37
C ALA A 120 -28.05 -3.46 7.51
N ASN A 121 -27.98 -4.02 8.70
CA ASN A 121 -28.66 -3.48 9.89
C ASN A 121 -28.19 -2.06 10.22
N MET A 122 -26.88 -1.78 10.10
CA MET A 122 -26.35 -0.42 10.33
C MET A 122 -26.87 0.60 9.32
N VAL A 123 -27.18 0.19 8.09
CA VAL A 123 -27.79 1.05 7.06
C VAL A 123 -29.26 1.34 7.42
N GLU A 124 -30.04 0.32 7.82
CA GLU A 124 -31.43 0.49 8.27
C GLU A 124 -31.54 1.35 9.54
N GLU A 125 -30.66 1.13 10.52
CA GLU A 125 -30.56 1.93 11.75
C GLU A 125 -30.24 3.41 11.48
N ALA A 126 -29.54 3.69 10.38
CA ALA A 126 -29.28 5.05 9.93
C ALA A 126 -30.47 5.70 9.19
N GLY A 127 -31.55 4.97 8.99
CA GLY A 127 -32.79 5.47 8.37
C GLY A 127 -32.88 5.26 6.86
N PHE A 128 -32.00 4.47 6.27
CA PHE A 128 -32.03 4.13 4.84
C PHE A 128 -32.73 2.79 4.60
N PRO A 129 -33.22 2.54 3.38
CA PRO A 129 -33.74 1.22 3.00
C PRO A 129 -32.68 0.12 3.20
N ARG A 130 -33.15 -1.08 3.57
CA ARG A 130 -32.27 -2.23 3.73
C ARG A 130 -31.57 -2.56 2.41
N PRO A 131 -30.24 -2.67 2.39
CA PRO A 131 -29.49 -3.02 1.19
C PRO A 131 -29.66 -4.49 0.81
N SER A 132 -29.49 -4.81 -0.47
CA SER A 132 -29.34 -6.18 -0.95
C SER A 132 -28.10 -6.83 -0.36
N ILE A 133 -28.15 -8.14 -0.05
CA ILE A 133 -27.07 -8.86 0.62
C ILE A 133 -26.51 -9.95 -0.29
N TYR A 134 -25.18 -9.97 -0.47
CA TYR A 134 -24.42 -10.90 -1.31
C TYR A 134 -23.45 -11.67 -0.44
N THR A 135 -23.64 -12.99 -0.29
CA THR A 135 -22.84 -13.84 0.64
C THR A 135 -22.55 -15.23 0.08
N ASN A 136 -22.73 -15.45 -1.23
CA ASN A 136 -22.60 -16.77 -1.86
C ASN A 136 -21.12 -17.12 -2.24
N GLY A 137 -20.17 -16.74 -1.40
CA GLY A 137 -18.76 -17.08 -1.56
C GLY A 137 -17.88 -15.91 -2.00
N GLU A 138 -16.61 -16.22 -2.25
CA GLU A 138 -15.55 -15.22 -2.46
C GLU A 138 -15.76 -14.32 -3.67
N ARG A 139 -16.51 -14.77 -4.66
CA ARG A 139 -16.76 -14.05 -5.91
C ARG A 139 -18.18 -13.49 -6.05
N ASP A 140 -18.99 -13.50 -5.00
CA ASP A 140 -20.37 -12.99 -5.06
C ASP A 140 -20.44 -11.47 -5.33
N PHE A 141 -19.31 -10.76 -5.18
CA PHE A 141 -19.15 -9.38 -5.63
C PHE A 141 -19.34 -9.22 -7.15
N GLU A 142 -19.09 -10.25 -7.95
CA GLU A 142 -19.34 -10.21 -9.40
C GLU A 142 -20.82 -10.09 -9.70
N ARG A 143 -21.66 -10.81 -8.94
CA ARG A 143 -23.12 -10.65 -9.04
C ARG A 143 -23.58 -9.28 -8.56
N LEU A 144 -23.05 -8.78 -7.44
CA LEU A 144 -23.33 -7.43 -7.00
C LEU A 144 -23.01 -6.41 -8.09
N CYS A 145 -21.84 -6.50 -8.70
CA CYS A 145 -21.43 -5.61 -9.77
C CYS A 145 -22.32 -5.71 -11.02
N ALA A 146 -22.82 -6.90 -11.34
CA ALA A 146 -23.62 -7.14 -12.55
C ALA A 146 -25.12 -6.83 -12.36
N GLU A 147 -25.67 -7.18 -11.21
CA GLU A 147 -27.13 -7.16 -10.95
C GLU A 147 -27.62 -5.82 -10.39
N GLU A 148 -26.82 -5.12 -9.60
CA GLU A 148 -27.24 -3.91 -8.90
C GLU A 148 -27.10 -2.64 -9.76
N ASP A 149 -28.08 -1.76 -9.67
CA ASP A 149 -28.04 -0.43 -10.27
C ASP A 149 -27.33 0.55 -9.33
N LEU A 150 -26.01 0.69 -9.52
CA LEU A 150 -25.07 1.43 -8.67
C LEU A 150 -24.23 2.43 -9.48
N GLU A 151 -23.82 3.50 -8.84
CA GLU A 151 -22.80 4.42 -9.35
C GLU A 151 -21.39 4.01 -8.91
N LEU A 152 -21.26 3.47 -7.68
CA LEU A 152 -19.95 3.21 -7.06
C LEU A 152 -19.91 1.85 -6.37
N VAL A 153 -18.84 1.11 -6.58
CA VAL A 153 -18.47 -0.05 -5.75
C VAL A 153 -17.33 0.37 -4.82
N TYR A 154 -17.60 0.32 -3.52
CA TYR A 154 -16.63 0.60 -2.47
C TYR A 154 -16.04 -0.70 -1.93
N ASN A 155 -14.72 -0.83 -1.92
CA ASN A 155 -14.01 -2.06 -1.59
C ASN A 155 -13.11 -1.91 -0.36
N ALA A 156 -13.37 -2.71 0.68
CA ALA A 156 -12.58 -2.78 1.91
C ALA A 156 -12.25 -4.24 2.29
N THR A 157 -11.93 -5.05 1.30
CA THR A 157 -11.55 -6.46 1.44
C THR A 157 -10.06 -6.64 1.75
N PRO A 158 -9.54 -7.88 1.95
CA PRO A 158 -8.11 -8.17 1.89
C PRO A 158 -7.47 -7.78 0.55
N TRP A 159 -6.16 -7.49 0.57
CA TRP A 159 -5.44 -6.86 -0.54
C TRP A 159 -5.53 -7.61 -1.88
N GLU A 160 -5.55 -8.94 -1.84
CA GLU A 160 -5.63 -9.79 -3.03
C GLU A 160 -6.95 -9.64 -3.81
N TRP A 161 -7.99 -9.14 -3.16
CA TRP A 161 -9.31 -8.93 -3.76
C TRP A 161 -9.52 -7.50 -4.28
N HIS A 162 -8.61 -6.56 -3.98
CA HIS A 162 -8.79 -5.17 -4.39
C HIS A 162 -8.92 -5.04 -5.90
N PHE A 163 -7.93 -5.53 -6.66
CA PHE A 163 -7.95 -5.43 -8.12
C PHE A 163 -9.10 -6.22 -8.79
N PRO A 164 -9.37 -7.49 -8.43
CA PRO A 164 -10.48 -8.23 -9.00
C PRO A 164 -11.85 -7.54 -8.84
N ILE A 165 -12.10 -6.94 -7.67
CA ILE A 165 -13.36 -6.23 -7.40
C ILE A 165 -13.42 -4.93 -8.19
N MET A 166 -12.33 -4.15 -8.22
CA MET A 166 -12.28 -2.91 -8.99
C MET A 166 -12.49 -3.16 -10.50
N LEU A 167 -11.84 -4.20 -11.03
CA LEU A 167 -12.00 -4.58 -12.44
C LEU A 167 -13.44 -4.96 -12.73
N SER A 168 -14.05 -5.83 -11.91
CA SER A 168 -15.45 -6.25 -12.08
C SER A 168 -16.41 -5.04 -12.01
N ALA A 169 -16.17 -4.09 -11.12
CA ALA A 169 -16.98 -2.87 -11.04
C ALA A 169 -16.91 -2.06 -12.34
N MET A 170 -15.71 -1.80 -12.85
CA MET A 170 -15.50 -1.02 -14.08
C MET A 170 -16.06 -1.73 -15.31
N GLU A 171 -15.88 -3.06 -15.43
CA GLU A 171 -16.45 -3.89 -16.50
C GLU A 171 -17.99 -3.82 -16.54
N ASN A 172 -18.62 -3.64 -15.38
CA ASN A 172 -20.06 -3.49 -15.25
C ASN A 172 -20.51 -2.02 -15.19
N GLY A 173 -19.68 -1.09 -15.66
CA GLY A 173 -20.04 0.31 -15.84
C GLY A 173 -20.11 1.14 -14.56
N LYS A 174 -19.53 0.68 -13.43
CA LYS A 174 -19.52 1.37 -12.16
C LYS A 174 -18.18 2.03 -11.90
N HIS A 175 -18.18 3.16 -11.21
CA HIS A 175 -16.98 3.71 -10.57
C HIS A 175 -16.54 2.80 -9.42
N THR A 176 -15.27 2.92 -9.02
CA THR A 176 -14.76 2.10 -7.92
C THR A 176 -13.84 2.89 -7.00
N ALA A 177 -13.93 2.59 -5.71
CA ALA A 177 -13.04 3.09 -4.67
C ALA A 177 -12.54 1.93 -3.81
N THR A 178 -11.26 1.91 -3.47
CA THR A 178 -10.65 0.82 -2.71
C THR A 178 -9.78 1.32 -1.58
N GLU A 179 -9.68 0.51 -0.53
CA GLU A 179 -8.70 0.66 0.53
C GLU A 179 -7.27 0.46 0.02
N GLY A 180 -6.28 0.90 0.81
CA GLY A 180 -4.87 0.73 0.50
C GLY A 180 -4.30 -0.67 0.84
N PRO A 181 -3.34 -1.15 0.05
CA PRO A 181 -2.92 -0.63 -1.25
C PRO A 181 -3.93 -1.00 -2.35
N ALA A 182 -4.08 -0.17 -3.37
CA ALA A 182 -5.01 -0.46 -4.47
C ALA A 182 -4.68 -1.78 -5.15
N VAL A 183 -3.38 -2.01 -5.39
CA VAL A 183 -2.81 -3.24 -5.97
C VAL A 183 -1.43 -3.49 -5.40
N TYR A 184 -0.84 -4.67 -5.64
CA TYR A 184 0.49 -5.00 -5.13
C TYR A 184 1.39 -5.75 -6.13
N THR A 185 0.97 -5.86 -7.38
CA THR A 185 1.82 -6.32 -8.50
C THR A 185 1.96 -5.24 -9.56
N ILE A 186 3.06 -5.24 -10.31
CA ILE A 186 3.28 -4.26 -11.38
C ILE A 186 2.26 -4.47 -12.50
N ASP A 187 1.96 -5.71 -12.82
CA ASP A 187 0.98 -6.05 -13.85
C ASP A 187 -0.41 -5.51 -13.50
N ASP A 188 -0.84 -5.66 -12.23
CA ASP A 188 -2.13 -5.14 -11.78
C ASP A 188 -2.15 -3.60 -11.74
N CYS A 189 -0.99 -2.94 -11.47
CA CYS A 189 -0.89 -1.47 -11.59
C CYS A 189 -1.22 -1.00 -13.01
N TRP A 190 -0.63 -1.62 -14.02
CA TRP A 190 -0.91 -1.30 -15.41
C TRP A 190 -2.35 -1.64 -15.80
N ALA A 191 -2.79 -2.85 -15.48
CA ALA A 191 -4.13 -3.31 -15.80
C ALA A 191 -5.24 -2.44 -15.17
N MET A 192 -5.00 -1.92 -13.96
CA MET A 192 -5.94 -1.00 -13.29
C MET A 192 -6.08 0.33 -14.05
N VAL A 193 -4.96 0.95 -14.45
CA VAL A 193 -4.99 2.19 -15.22
C VAL A 193 -5.65 1.95 -16.56
N GLU A 194 -5.26 0.89 -17.26
CA GLU A 194 -5.83 0.49 -18.54
C GLU A 194 -7.33 0.23 -18.47
N ALA A 195 -7.80 -0.44 -17.41
CA ALA A 195 -9.23 -0.66 -17.19
C ALA A 195 -9.98 0.65 -16.95
N ALA A 196 -9.44 1.56 -16.12
CA ALA A 196 -10.06 2.85 -15.89
C ALA A 196 -10.19 3.69 -17.17
N GLU A 197 -9.16 3.69 -18.02
CA GLU A 197 -9.18 4.35 -19.34
C GLU A 197 -10.18 3.67 -20.30
N ARG A 198 -10.17 2.34 -20.38
CA ARG A 198 -11.03 1.56 -21.30
C ARG A 198 -12.51 1.72 -20.97
N TYR A 199 -12.86 1.58 -19.70
CA TYR A 199 -14.26 1.62 -19.25
C TYR A 199 -14.73 3.03 -18.91
N GLN A 200 -13.84 4.03 -18.94
CA GLN A 200 -14.13 5.44 -18.63
C GLN A 200 -14.78 5.58 -17.25
N LYS A 201 -14.18 4.92 -16.24
CA LYS A 201 -14.66 4.93 -14.84
C LYS A 201 -13.59 5.44 -13.90
N HIS A 202 -14.00 6.23 -12.92
CA HIS A 202 -13.13 6.60 -11.82
C HIS A 202 -12.74 5.37 -11.04
N CYS A 203 -11.43 5.23 -10.80
CA CYS A 203 -10.83 4.19 -9.98
C CYS A 203 -9.95 4.87 -8.93
N VAL A 204 -10.41 4.89 -7.67
CA VAL A 204 -9.83 5.74 -6.63
C VAL A 204 -9.25 4.90 -5.50
N LEU A 205 -7.98 5.16 -5.16
CA LEU A 205 -7.39 4.70 -3.90
C LEU A 205 -7.81 5.64 -2.77
N MET A 206 -8.47 5.09 -1.76
CA MET A 206 -8.94 5.82 -0.58
C MET A 206 -7.82 5.95 0.46
N GLU A 207 -6.74 6.65 0.10
CA GLU A 207 -5.62 6.87 1.01
C GLU A 207 -5.98 7.92 2.07
N ASN A 208 -6.39 7.44 3.23
CA ASN A 208 -6.89 8.30 4.32
C ASN A 208 -5.84 9.27 4.88
N CYS A 209 -4.55 8.93 4.79
CA CYS A 209 -3.48 9.80 5.27
C CYS A 209 -3.34 11.08 4.45
N ASN A 210 -3.82 11.12 3.21
CA ASN A 210 -3.90 12.36 2.42
C ASN A 210 -4.83 13.40 3.05
N TYR A 211 -5.79 12.97 3.87
CA TYR A 211 -6.85 13.80 4.43
C TYR A 211 -6.69 14.03 5.94
N GLY A 212 -5.57 13.59 6.53
CA GLY A 212 -5.23 13.91 7.90
C GLY A 212 -5.09 15.41 8.09
N ARG A 213 -5.52 15.94 9.25
CA ARG A 213 -5.52 17.39 9.51
C ARG A 213 -4.12 18.02 9.34
N MET A 214 -3.07 17.33 9.77
CA MET A 214 -1.71 17.85 9.69
C MET A 214 -1.16 17.73 8.27
N GLU A 215 -1.48 16.65 7.57
CA GLU A 215 -1.10 16.44 6.18
C GLU A 215 -1.77 17.47 5.25
N LEU A 216 -3.07 17.74 5.47
CA LEU A 216 -3.78 18.80 4.74
C LEU A 216 -3.22 20.20 5.06
N LEU A 217 -2.85 20.48 6.31
CA LEU A 217 -2.21 21.73 6.68
C LEU A 217 -0.88 21.89 5.94
N CYS A 218 -0.02 20.85 5.98
CA CYS A 218 1.27 20.85 5.28
C CYS A 218 1.07 21.09 3.77
N PHE A 219 0.17 20.34 3.15
CA PHE A 219 -0.18 20.49 1.74
C PHE A 219 -0.66 21.94 1.42
N HIS A 220 -1.50 22.51 2.26
CA HIS A 220 -1.98 23.88 2.08
C HIS A 220 -0.87 24.93 2.18
N LEU A 221 0.06 24.79 3.15
CA LEU A 221 1.22 25.68 3.28
C LEU A 221 2.14 25.59 2.05
N VAL A 222 2.35 24.39 1.50
CA VAL A 222 3.09 24.19 0.25
C VAL A 222 2.39 24.92 -0.91
N LYS A 223 1.07 24.72 -1.06
CA LYS A 223 0.29 25.36 -2.13
C LYS A 223 0.24 26.89 -2.05
N LEU A 224 0.34 27.45 -0.86
CA LEU A 224 0.49 28.89 -0.64
C LEU A 224 1.91 29.41 -0.89
N GLY A 225 2.88 28.54 -1.20
CA GLY A 225 4.28 28.88 -1.41
C GLY A 225 5.03 29.30 -0.14
N LEU A 226 4.45 29.05 1.06
CA LEU A 226 5.05 29.50 2.33
C LEU A 226 6.31 28.72 2.72
N LEU A 227 6.49 27.52 2.16
CA LEU A 227 7.68 26.70 2.40
C LEU A 227 8.74 26.85 1.28
N GLY A 228 8.49 27.71 0.28
CA GLY A 228 9.39 27.88 -0.86
C GLY A 228 9.39 26.67 -1.80
N GLU A 229 10.50 26.48 -2.52
CA GLU A 229 10.70 25.34 -3.41
C GLU A 229 10.96 24.08 -2.61
N ILE A 230 10.15 23.05 -2.82
CA ILE A 230 10.33 21.75 -2.15
C ILE A 230 11.36 20.93 -2.91
N VAL A 231 12.42 20.53 -2.24
CA VAL A 231 13.54 19.74 -2.81
C VAL A 231 13.61 18.31 -2.29
N HIS A 232 13.07 18.08 -1.08
CA HIS A 232 13.08 16.78 -0.42
C HIS A 232 11.81 16.55 0.40
N ALA A 233 11.39 15.28 0.53
CA ALA A 233 10.36 14.89 1.46
C ALA A 233 10.62 13.50 2.06
N GLU A 234 10.06 13.28 3.25
CA GLU A 234 10.08 11.98 3.92
C GLU A 234 8.68 11.57 4.34
N GLY A 235 8.36 10.30 4.13
CA GLY A 235 7.13 9.69 4.60
C GLY A 235 7.34 8.23 5.00
N GLY A 236 6.37 7.64 5.67
CA GLY A 236 6.51 6.25 6.09
C GLY A 236 5.23 5.65 6.66
N TYR A 237 5.26 4.34 6.81
CA TYR A 237 4.32 3.59 7.62
C TYR A 237 5.09 2.78 8.66
N LEU A 238 5.21 3.39 9.82
CA LEU A 238 6.03 2.92 10.92
C LEU A 238 5.08 2.59 12.08
N HIS A 239 4.71 1.31 12.23
CA HIS A 239 3.62 0.87 13.09
C HIS A 239 3.86 -0.54 13.61
N ASP A 240 3.91 -0.73 14.90
CA ASP A 240 3.97 -2.07 15.48
C ASP A 240 2.68 -2.86 15.18
N LEU A 241 2.72 -3.71 14.17
CA LEU A 241 1.59 -4.57 13.77
C LEU A 241 1.78 -6.04 14.18
N ARG A 242 2.79 -6.36 14.98
CA ARG A 242 3.08 -7.76 15.34
C ARG A 242 1.86 -8.44 15.98
N GLY A 243 1.23 -7.81 16.97
CA GLY A 243 0.03 -8.34 17.62
C GLY A 243 -1.09 -8.60 16.61
N ILE A 244 -1.43 -7.62 15.77
CA ILE A 244 -2.49 -7.71 14.76
C ILE A 244 -2.21 -8.83 13.76
N LYS A 245 -0.97 -8.94 13.27
CA LYS A 245 -0.57 -9.98 12.30
C LYS A 245 -0.72 -11.41 12.83
N PHE A 246 -0.67 -11.59 14.15
CA PHE A 246 -0.79 -12.91 14.77
C PHE A 246 -2.19 -13.22 15.33
N GLU A 247 -3.15 -12.29 15.23
CA GLU A 247 -4.54 -12.57 15.57
C GLU A 247 -5.14 -13.64 14.64
N ASP A 248 -6.06 -14.46 15.18
CA ASP A 248 -6.84 -15.45 14.42
C ASP A 248 -8.18 -14.86 13.92
N ARG A 249 -8.19 -13.57 13.66
CA ARG A 249 -9.34 -12.79 13.17
C ARG A 249 -8.88 -11.55 12.40
N ASN A 250 -9.80 -10.89 11.71
CA ASN A 250 -9.60 -9.64 11.00
C ASN A 250 -8.34 -9.68 10.10
N GLU A 251 -7.46 -8.68 10.21
CA GLU A 251 -6.25 -8.56 9.40
C GLU A 251 -5.21 -9.66 9.66
N GLY A 252 -5.24 -10.30 10.83
CA GLY A 252 -4.34 -11.39 11.16
C GLY A 252 -4.55 -12.63 10.29
N LEU A 253 -5.75 -12.79 9.70
CA LEU A 253 -6.08 -13.91 8.81
C LEU A 253 -5.30 -13.86 7.48
N TRP A 254 -4.92 -12.68 6.99
CA TRP A 254 -4.32 -12.50 5.67
C TRP A 254 -3.04 -11.66 5.67
N ARG A 255 -2.92 -10.61 6.50
CA ARG A 255 -1.79 -9.66 6.46
C ARG A 255 -0.44 -10.31 6.74
N ARG A 256 -0.37 -11.33 7.62
CA ARG A 256 0.87 -12.06 7.93
C ARG A 256 1.41 -12.82 6.72
N ALA A 257 0.55 -13.40 5.90
CA ALA A 257 0.93 -14.14 4.70
C ALA A 257 1.76 -13.28 3.73
N HIS A 258 1.44 -12.00 3.59
CA HIS A 258 2.23 -11.09 2.77
C HIS A 258 3.67 -10.91 3.30
N SER A 259 3.88 -10.92 4.62
CA SER A 259 5.23 -10.87 5.20
C SER A 259 6.02 -12.17 5.01
N MET A 260 5.35 -13.30 4.79
CA MET A 260 5.97 -14.59 4.48
C MET A 260 6.39 -14.70 3.01
N GLN A 261 5.71 -14.01 2.10
CA GLN A 261 5.84 -14.18 0.65
C GLN A 261 6.62 -13.06 -0.04
N ARG A 262 6.67 -11.85 0.54
CA ARG A 262 7.19 -10.65 -0.12
C ARG A 262 8.13 -9.87 0.79
N ASN A 263 9.19 -9.30 0.18
CA ASN A 263 10.14 -8.41 0.85
C ASN A 263 10.09 -7.01 0.24
N GLY A 264 10.08 -5.99 1.07
CA GLY A 264 10.03 -4.59 0.66
C GLY A 264 9.07 -3.76 1.50
N ASN A 265 8.73 -2.57 1.02
CA ASN A 265 7.68 -1.74 1.61
C ASN A 265 6.31 -2.27 1.16
N LEU A 266 5.63 -3.00 2.06
CA LEU A 266 4.33 -3.61 1.75
C LEU A 266 3.16 -2.61 1.82
N TYR A 267 3.38 -1.40 2.36
CA TYR A 267 2.32 -0.40 2.54
C TYR A 267 2.85 1.04 2.38
N PRO A 268 3.29 1.42 1.17
CA PRO A 268 3.95 2.72 0.97
C PRO A 268 2.99 3.91 0.97
N SER A 269 1.70 3.71 0.69
CA SER A 269 0.77 4.79 0.37
C SER A 269 0.56 5.78 1.51
N HIS A 270 0.55 5.32 2.77
CA HIS A 270 0.38 6.20 3.95
C HIS A 270 1.49 7.25 4.09
N GLY A 271 2.74 6.89 3.76
CA GLY A 271 3.84 7.85 3.76
C GLY A 271 3.97 8.60 2.44
N LEU A 272 3.86 7.87 1.33
CA LEU A 272 4.09 8.42 -0.01
C LEU A 272 2.98 9.36 -0.49
N GLY A 273 1.71 9.04 -0.21
CA GLY A 273 0.57 9.81 -0.69
C GLY A 273 0.63 11.29 -0.32
N PRO A 274 0.73 11.65 0.98
CA PRO A 274 0.79 13.05 1.39
C PRO A 274 1.96 13.84 0.80
N VAL A 275 3.17 13.24 0.79
CA VAL A 275 4.36 13.92 0.26
C VAL A 275 4.34 14.03 -1.27
N ALA A 276 3.80 13.03 -1.96
CA ALA A 276 3.60 13.08 -3.41
C ALA A 276 2.65 14.21 -3.82
N ASN A 277 1.58 14.45 -3.04
CA ASN A 277 0.68 15.58 -3.25
C ASN A 277 1.40 16.93 -3.07
N CYS A 278 2.28 17.04 -2.07
CA CYS A 278 3.09 18.24 -1.85
C CYS A 278 4.06 18.52 -3.00
N MET A 279 4.50 17.48 -3.71
CA MET A 279 5.44 17.57 -4.82
C MET A 279 4.79 17.56 -6.20
N ASP A 280 3.48 17.66 -6.30
CA ASP A 280 2.73 17.63 -7.56
C ASP A 280 3.05 16.41 -8.45
N ILE A 281 3.30 15.25 -7.86
CA ILE A 281 3.52 14.01 -8.62
C ILE A 281 2.30 13.71 -9.50
N ASN A 282 2.55 13.39 -10.77
CA ASN A 282 1.57 13.26 -11.85
C ASN A 282 0.77 14.55 -12.18
N ARG A 283 1.22 15.71 -11.67
CA ARG A 283 0.59 17.02 -11.91
C ARG A 283 1.64 18.11 -12.21
N GLY A 284 2.78 17.73 -12.75
CA GLY A 284 3.91 18.61 -13.06
C GLY A 284 5.26 17.97 -12.77
N ASP A 285 5.29 16.89 -11.96
CA ASP A 285 6.46 16.04 -11.72
C ASP A 285 6.07 14.56 -11.82
N ALA A 286 7.05 13.66 -11.85
CA ALA A 286 6.84 12.21 -11.91
C ALA A 286 7.96 11.48 -11.18
N PHE A 287 7.71 10.25 -10.73
CA PHE A 287 8.76 9.37 -10.25
C PHE A 287 9.65 8.93 -11.41
N ALA A 288 10.98 9.02 -11.24
CA ALA A 288 11.96 8.65 -12.26
C ALA A 288 12.79 7.43 -11.88
N THR A 289 13.32 7.41 -10.66
CA THR A 289 14.21 6.35 -10.19
C THR A 289 13.86 5.94 -8.76
N LEU A 290 13.96 4.65 -8.46
CA LEU A 290 13.76 4.11 -7.12
C LEU A 290 14.87 3.13 -6.76
N VAL A 291 15.41 3.28 -5.55
CA VAL A 291 16.31 2.32 -4.90
C VAL A 291 15.71 1.93 -3.56
N SER A 292 15.65 0.64 -3.26
CA SER A 292 15.03 0.13 -2.04
C SER A 292 15.89 -0.93 -1.39
N MET A 293 16.00 -0.88 -0.06
CA MET A 293 16.72 -1.86 0.74
C MET A 293 15.91 -2.26 1.97
N SER A 294 15.98 -3.55 2.29
CA SER A 294 15.36 -4.12 3.49
C SER A 294 16.42 -4.66 4.44
N SER A 295 16.19 -4.50 5.73
CA SER A 295 16.94 -5.17 6.79
C SER A 295 16.64 -6.68 6.82
N PRO A 296 17.41 -7.50 7.59
CA PRO A 296 17.00 -8.86 7.89
C PRO A 296 15.61 -8.92 8.55
N SER A 297 14.90 -10.02 8.36
CA SER A 297 13.65 -10.34 9.04
C SER A 297 13.94 -11.04 10.37
N ARG A 298 13.50 -10.50 11.49
CA ARG A 298 13.69 -11.06 12.85
C ARG A 298 12.49 -10.83 13.77
N GLY A 299 11.81 -9.69 13.59
CA GLY A 299 10.79 -9.22 14.53
C GLY A 299 9.61 -10.16 14.67
N LEU A 300 9.07 -10.69 13.57
CA LEU A 300 7.94 -11.62 13.60
C LEU A 300 8.33 -12.99 14.16
N GLN A 301 9.51 -13.53 13.80
CA GLN A 301 10.01 -14.79 14.38
C GLN A 301 10.20 -14.68 15.89
N ASN A 302 10.80 -13.57 16.35
CA ASN A 302 11.01 -13.34 17.78
C ASN A 302 9.67 -13.21 18.50
N TRP A 303 8.72 -12.47 17.93
CA TRP A 303 7.39 -12.31 18.50
C TRP A 303 6.67 -13.67 18.62
N ALA A 304 6.72 -14.50 17.58
CA ALA A 304 6.13 -15.85 17.60
C ALA A 304 6.79 -16.73 18.67
N ARG A 305 8.12 -16.68 18.77
CA ARG A 305 8.87 -17.42 19.79
C ARG A 305 8.48 -17.02 21.21
N ASP A 306 8.26 -15.75 21.44
CA ASP A 306 8.01 -15.20 22.78
C ASP A 306 6.53 -15.35 23.21
N ASN A 307 5.60 -15.56 22.27
CA ASN A 307 4.15 -15.60 22.53
C ASN A 307 3.49 -16.96 22.29
N TYR A 308 4.16 -17.91 21.67
CA TYR A 308 3.61 -19.26 21.40
C TYR A 308 4.50 -20.37 21.96
N PRO A 309 3.92 -21.53 22.32
CA PRO A 309 4.70 -22.71 22.75
C PRO A 309 5.56 -23.26 21.59
N PRO A 310 6.63 -24.04 21.89
CA PRO A 310 7.59 -24.50 20.88
C PRO A 310 7.01 -25.28 19.70
N ASP A 311 5.93 -26.02 19.91
CA ASP A 311 5.23 -26.87 18.94
C ASP A 311 4.13 -26.14 18.15
N HIS A 312 3.85 -24.86 18.45
CA HIS A 312 2.80 -24.11 17.79
C HIS A 312 3.14 -23.83 16.31
N PRO A 313 2.21 -24.04 15.35
CA PRO A 313 2.46 -23.85 13.91
C PRO A 313 3.01 -22.47 13.54
N LYS A 314 2.48 -21.39 14.10
CA LYS A 314 2.92 -20.02 13.85
C LYS A 314 4.38 -19.75 14.24
N ARG A 315 4.95 -20.57 15.15
CA ARG A 315 6.35 -20.47 15.56
C ARG A 315 7.30 -21.07 14.53
N GLN A 316 6.79 -21.95 13.66
CA GLN A 316 7.55 -22.59 12.60
C GLN A 316 7.51 -21.84 11.27
N GLU A 317 6.71 -20.77 11.19
CA GLU A 317 6.59 -19.93 10.00
C GLU A 317 7.90 -19.20 9.72
N THR A 318 8.20 -19.01 8.42
CA THR A 318 9.36 -18.23 7.95
C THR A 318 8.89 -16.94 7.30
N TYR A 319 9.58 -15.84 7.61
CA TYR A 319 9.25 -14.52 7.10
C TYR A 319 10.40 -13.98 6.23
N VAL A 320 10.07 -13.52 5.02
CA VAL A 320 11.02 -12.94 4.07
C VAL A 320 11.02 -11.41 4.10
N CYS A 321 9.90 -10.80 4.57
CA CYS A 321 9.80 -9.35 4.68
C CYS A 321 10.79 -8.84 5.72
N GLY A 322 11.75 -8.01 5.32
CA GLY A 322 12.66 -7.34 6.24
C GLY A 322 11.90 -6.52 7.28
N ASP A 323 12.46 -6.40 8.47
CA ASP A 323 11.80 -5.68 9.57
C ASP A 323 11.64 -4.20 9.27
N VAL A 324 12.67 -3.62 8.64
CA VAL A 324 12.69 -2.23 8.18
C VAL A 324 13.02 -2.21 6.69
N ASN A 325 12.27 -1.41 5.93
CA ASN A 325 12.58 -1.11 4.54
C ASN A 325 12.63 0.40 4.35
N TYR A 326 13.63 0.87 3.60
CA TYR A 326 13.69 2.24 3.10
C TYR A 326 13.82 2.25 1.59
N SER A 327 13.02 3.11 0.98
CA SER A 327 13.06 3.40 -0.46
C SER A 327 13.41 4.86 -0.67
N LEU A 328 14.43 5.14 -1.49
CA LEU A 328 14.77 6.47 -1.96
C LEU A 328 14.28 6.62 -3.41
N ILE A 329 13.47 7.62 -3.65
CA ILE A 329 12.90 7.94 -4.95
C ILE A 329 13.48 9.27 -5.41
N GLN A 330 13.89 9.35 -6.68
CA GLN A 330 14.20 10.61 -7.36
C GLN A 330 13.09 10.90 -8.36
N THR A 331 12.63 12.16 -8.39
CA THR A 331 11.62 12.63 -9.34
C THR A 331 12.26 13.12 -10.65
N ALA A 332 11.45 13.31 -11.68
CA ALA A 332 11.89 13.83 -12.97
C ALA A 332 12.46 15.26 -12.87
N LEU A 333 12.01 16.07 -11.92
CA LEU A 333 12.56 17.39 -11.61
C LEU A 333 13.78 17.35 -10.66
N GLY A 334 14.29 16.16 -10.32
CA GLY A 334 15.49 15.98 -9.50
C GLY A 334 15.24 16.03 -7.99
N ARG A 335 14.00 16.19 -7.53
CA ARG A 335 13.62 16.15 -6.12
C ARG A 335 13.74 14.73 -5.56
N THR A 336 13.87 14.57 -4.25
CA THR A 336 14.02 13.27 -3.63
C THR A 336 12.94 13.00 -2.59
N ILE A 337 12.54 11.73 -2.46
CA ILE A 337 11.58 11.28 -1.45
C ILE A 337 12.14 10.03 -0.76
N LEU A 338 12.19 10.05 0.57
CA LEU A 338 12.54 8.88 1.37
C LEU A 338 11.26 8.28 1.95
N VAL A 339 11.02 6.98 1.68
CA VAL A 339 9.82 6.27 2.17
C VAL A 339 10.22 5.11 3.06
N GLY A 340 9.79 5.15 4.33
CA GLY A 340 10.06 4.12 5.33
C GLY A 340 8.90 3.17 5.54
N HIS A 341 9.22 1.89 5.83
CA HIS A 341 8.26 0.88 6.28
C HIS A 341 8.86 0.07 7.43
N ASP A 342 8.15 0.00 8.55
CA ASP A 342 8.51 -0.81 9.71
C ASP A 342 7.22 -1.24 10.44
N CYS A 343 6.81 -2.49 10.17
CA CYS A 343 5.59 -3.06 10.75
C CYS A 343 5.86 -4.37 11.51
N ASN A 344 7.13 -4.69 11.77
CA ASN A 344 7.57 -5.95 12.37
C ASN A 344 8.35 -5.77 13.66
N LEU A 345 8.61 -4.52 14.08
CA LEU A 345 9.37 -4.19 15.30
C LEU A 345 8.51 -3.42 16.31
N PRO A 346 8.88 -3.43 17.62
CA PRO A 346 8.22 -2.64 18.64
C PRO A 346 8.56 -1.16 18.45
N ARG A 347 7.55 -0.36 18.18
CA ARG A 347 7.72 1.09 18.03
C ARG A 347 6.40 1.84 18.16
N PRO A 348 6.41 3.15 18.52
CA PRO A 348 5.22 3.98 18.41
C PRO A 348 4.85 4.20 16.93
N TYR A 349 3.57 4.46 16.69
CA TYR A 349 3.06 4.81 15.37
C TYR A 349 3.66 6.13 14.86
N SER A 350 4.12 6.15 13.61
CA SER A 350 4.55 7.37 12.92
C SER A 350 4.37 7.23 11.41
N ARG A 351 4.01 8.32 10.74
CA ARG A 351 4.03 8.44 9.27
C ARG A 351 5.17 9.31 8.76
N ILE A 352 5.98 9.86 9.68
CA ILE A 352 7.02 10.87 9.41
C ILE A 352 6.37 12.16 8.89
N ASN A 353 6.11 12.27 7.57
CA ASN A 353 5.49 13.42 6.89
C ASN A 353 6.29 14.72 7.03
N THR A 354 7.45 14.73 6.39
CA THR A 354 8.38 15.89 6.35
C THR A 354 8.49 16.40 4.92
N VAL A 355 8.51 17.72 4.74
CA VAL A 355 8.81 18.40 3.47
C VAL A 355 9.85 19.49 3.70
N GLN A 356 10.83 19.61 2.83
CA GLN A 356 11.96 20.51 2.91
C GLN A 356 12.22 21.22 1.58
#